data_42b311c8178011766eee9b587030e9f1
#
_entry.id   42b311c8178011766eee9b587030e9f1
#
_cell.length_a   1.000
_cell.length_b   1.000
_cell.length_c   1.000
_cell.angle_alpha   90.00
_cell.angle_beta   90.00
_cell.angle_gamma   90.00
#
_symmetry.space_group_name_H-M   'P 1'
#
loop_
_entity.id
_entity.type
_entity.pdbx_description
1 polymer ?
#
loop_
_entity_poly.entity_id
_entity_poly.type
_entity_poly.pdbx_seq_one_letter_code
_entity_poly.pdbx_strand_id
1 'polypeptide(L)'
;MTKLVALIVGLLATPVFAAATLVQTSDNGTPDHVQWIDYGTSTQSMTFGSNLTNGNSVICGAGAYHSDSGLEFTLPSDASTNTYTERADSGAQAYSRAYVWATHAITGGISSITLNMPGLTGGLYGQATCQEWSGLAASPNDTGCQATLAGTAGDDAEANCTTATLAQAEELVWCLSHMASDFDSNVNYTDPTTGTWTNVFRVQDAATNSAGSADRRTTSATTAVVVQYGHDDLPATTDRWSVACATFKVAATSTWHWRRRR
;
A
#
# COMPACT_ATOMS: atom_id res chain seq x y z
N MET A 1 -52.20 28.59 31.77
CA MET A 1 -51.21 28.79 30.67
C MET A 1 -50.15 27.73 30.79
N THR A 2 -50.27 26.66 30.07
CA THR A 2 -49.34 25.52 30.12
C THR A 2 -48.33 25.69 28.99
N LYS A 3 -47.06 25.88 29.34
CA LYS A 3 -45.98 26.03 28.37
C LYS A 3 -45.59 24.63 27.84
N LEU A 4 -45.86 24.40 26.59
CA LEU A 4 -45.40 23.20 25.86
C LEU A 4 -43.91 23.37 25.55
N VAL A 5 -43.06 22.59 26.20
CA VAL A 5 -41.64 22.51 25.90
C VAL A 5 -41.48 21.46 24.78
N ALA A 6 -41.21 21.89 23.56
CA ALA A 6 -40.89 21.01 22.46
C ALA A 6 -39.47 20.50 22.64
N LEU A 7 -39.30 19.23 22.98
CA LEU A 7 -38.02 18.54 23.01
C LEU A 7 -37.62 18.21 21.56
N ILE A 8 -36.69 18.97 20.98
CA ILE A 8 -36.11 18.63 19.69
C ILE A 8 -35.04 17.56 19.95
N VAL A 9 -35.39 16.30 19.75
CA VAL A 9 -34.43 15.21 19.70
C VAL A 9 -33.78 15.26 18.30
N GLY A 10 -32.63 15.87 18.26
CA GLY A 10 -31.77 15.82 17.05
C GLY A 10 -31.28 14.38 16.84
N LEU A 11 -31.86 13.68 15.90
CA LEU A 11 -31.29 12.40 15.44
C LEU A 11 -29.98 12.71 14.71
N LEU A 12 -28.87 12.44 15.36
CA LEU A 12 -27.56 12.42 14.73
C LEU A 12 -27.55 11.21 13.79
N ALA A 13 -27.71 11.45 12.50
CA ALA A 13 -27.52 10.41 11.51
C ALA A 13 -26.03 10.04 11.52
N THR A 14 -25.72 8.82 11.89
CA THR A 14 -24.37 8.29 11.71
C THR A 14 -24.08 8.20 10.20
N PRO A 15 -22.94 8.68 9.72
CA PRO A 15 -22.61 8.52 8.30
C PRO A 15 -22.50 7.02 8.00
N VAL A 16 -23.15 6.61 6.92
CA VAL A 16 -22.94 5.28 6.33
C VAL A 16 -21.85 5.45 5.28
N PHE A 17 -20.81 4.66 5.35
CA PHE A 17 -19.72 4.68 4.36
C PHE A 17 -19.97 3.64 3.27
N ALA A 18 -19.62 3.95 2.02
CA ALA A 18 -19.51 2.95 0.98
C ALA A 18 -18.27 2.09 1.28
N ALA A 19 -18.31 0.80 0.97
CA ALA A 19 -17.12 -0.01 1.11
C ALA A 19 -16.12 0.35 -0.01
N ALA A 20 -14.84 0.47 0.32
CA ALA A 20 -13.79 0.46 -0.68
C ALA A 20 -13.80 -0.91 -1.39
N THR A 21 -13.86 -0.92 -2.71
CA THR A 21 -13.95 -2.16 -3.48
C THR A 21 -12.78 -2.25 -4.44
N LEU A 22 -12.02 -3.36 -4.34
CA LEU A 22 -11.01 -3.69 -5.34
C LEU A 22 -11.69 -3.99 -6.67
N VAL A 23 -11.26 -3.31 -7.72
CA VAL A 23 -11.74 -3.51 -9.09
C VAL A 23 -10.86 -4.51 -9.82
N GLN A 24 -9.56 -4.28 -9.82
CA GLN A 24 -8.58 -5.17 -10.43
C GLN A 24 -7.18 -4.93 -9.85
N THR A 25 -6.31 -5.92 -10.02
CA THR A 25 -4.89 -5.84 -9.71
C THR A 25 -4.09 -5.96 -11.00
N SER A 26 -2.93 -5.32 -11.08
CA SER A 26 -2.04 -5.49 -12.23
C SER A 26 -1.51 -6.93 -12.30
N ASP A 27 -1.49 -7.46 -13.51
CA ASP A 27 -1.02 -8.82 -13.82
C ASP A 27 -0.03 -8.74 -14.98
N ASN A 28 1.22 -9.08 -14.74
CA ASN A 28 2.24 -9.13 -15.78
C ASN A 28 2.68 -10.59 -16.07
N GLY A 29 1.71 -11.51 -16.06
CA GLY A 29 1.97 -12.94 -16.30
C GLY A 29 2.31 -13.73 -15.03
N THR A 30 2.44 -13.05 -13.90
CA THR A 30 2.44 -13.64 -12.55
C THR A 30 1.25 -13.02 -11.82
N PRO A 31 0.30 -13.81 -11.29
CA PRO A 31 -0.88 -13.27 -10.64
C PRO A 31 -0.50 -12.27 -9.54
N ASP A 32 -1.15 -11.11 -9.57
CA ASP A 32 -1.17 -10.08 -8.54
C ASP A 32 0.10 -9.25 -8.34
N HIS A 33 1.25 -9.56 -8.97
CA HIS A 33 2.48 -8.77 -8.82
C HIS A 33 3.42 -8.91 -10.01
N VAL A 34 4.39 -7.99 -10.08
CA VAL A 34 5.57 -8.11 -10.92
C VAL A 34 6.77 -8.32 -10.02
N GLN A 35 7.50 -9.37 -10.29
CA GLN A 35 8.83 -9.58 -9.76
C GLN A 35 9.83 -9.23 -10.87
N TRP A 36 10.82 -8.42 -10.56
CA TRP A 36 11.91 -8.21 -11.50
C TRP A 36 13.25 -8.56 -10.88
N ILE A 37 13.99 -9.28 -11.67
CA ILE A 37 15.40 -9.55 -11.46
C ILE A 37 16.06 -8.87 -12.63
N ASP A 38 16.52 -7.62 -12.50
CA ASP A 38 17.07 -6.99 -13.68
C ASP A 38 18.33 -6.20 -13.45
N TYR A 39 19.22 -6.43 -14.40
CA TYR A 39 20.47 -5.76 -14.57
C TYR A 39 20.30 -4.67 -15.65
N GLY A 40 19.58 -3.60 -15.32
CA GLY A 40 19.64 -2.41 -16.15
C GLY A 40 18.39 -1.89 -16.84
N THR A 41 17.17 -2.36 -16.53
CA THR A 41 15.96 -1.65 -16.97
C THR A 41 15.55 -0.61 -15.97
N SER A 42 15.39 0.63 -16.43
CA SER A 42 14.96 1.75 -15.60
C SER A 42 13.44 1.86 -15.45
N THR A 43 12.67 0.96 -16.05
CA THR A 43 11.21 1.02 -16.08
C THR A 43 10.57 -0.36 -16.03
N GLN A 44 9.44 -0.46 -15.30
CA GLN A 44 8.63 -1.67 -15.27
C GLN A 44 7.16 -1.32 -15.55
N SER A 45 6.53 -2.05 -16.47
CA SER A 45 5.12 -1.86 -16.78
C SER A 45 4.24 -2.71 -15.87
N MET A 46 3.27 -2.08 -15.21
CA MET A 46 2.19 -2.71 -14.46
C MET A 46 0.97 -2.81 -15.37
N THR A 47 0.67 -3.99 -15.90
CA THR A 47 -0.44 -4.20 -16.84
C THR A 47 -1.69 -4.70 -16.13
N PHE A 48 -2.83 -4.17 -16.47
CA PHE A 48 -4.14 -4.58 -15.96
C PHE A 48 -4.88 -5.41 -17.01
N GLY A 49 -5.73 -6.32 -16.54
CA GLY A 49 -6.52 -7.18 -17.42
C GLY A 49 -7.60 -6.43 -18.24
N SER A 50 -7.95 -5.21 -17.82
CA SER A 50 -8.85 -4.30 -18.53
C SER A 50 -8.43 -2.84 -18.35
N ASN A 51 -9.02 -1.95 -19.15
CA ASN A 51 -8.78 -0.52 -19.00
C ASN A 51 -9.25 -0.03 -17.61
N LEU A 52 -8.47 0.84 -17.02
CA LEU A 52 -8.81 1.54 -15.78
C LEU A 52 -10.08 2.39 -15.98
N THR A 53 -10.88 2.48 -14.93
CA THR A 53 -12.19 3.15 -14.94
C THR A 53 -12.05 4.61 -14.52
N ASN A 54 -12.68 5.52 -15.27
CA ASN A 54 -12.75 6.94 -14.89
C ASN A 54 -13.28 7.14 -13.47
N GLY A 55 -12.64 8.00 -12.71
CA GLY A 55 -13.05 8.39 -11.37
C GLY A 55 -12.61 7.45 -10.26
N ASN A 56 -12.07 6.27 -10.58
CA ASN A 56 -11.48 5.37 -9.60
C ASN A 56 -10.14 5.91 -9.07
N SER A 57 -9.58 5.19 -8.14
CA SER A 57 -8.23 5.42 -7.60
C SER A 57 -7.31 4.28 -7.97
N VAL A 58 -6.03 4.56 -8.15
CA VAL A 58 -5.00 3.54 -8.26
C VAL A 58 -4.01 3.70 -7.12
N ILE A 59 -3.68 2.60 -6.47
CA ILE A 59 -2.65 2.48 -5.45
C ILE A 59 -1.58 1.54 -5.99
N CYS A 60 -0.35 2.01 -6.01
CA CYS A 60 0.82 1.24 -6.41
C CYS A 60 1.79 1.13 -5.24
N GLY A 61 2.47 -0.01 -5.12
CA GLY A 61 3.59 -0.17 -4.22
C GLY A 61 4.73 -0.88 -4.91
N ALA A 62 5.94 -0.52 -4.52
CA ALA A 62 7.16 -1.19 -4.93
C ALA A 62 8.13 -1.31 -3.76
N GLY A 63 8.77 -2.47 -3.67
CA GLY A 63 9.88 -2.72 -2.77
C GLY A 63 11.05 -3.26 -3.55
N ALA A 64 12.26 -2.85 -3.19
CA ALA A 64 13.44 -3.32 -3.89
C ALA A 64 14.68 -3.35 -2.99
N TYR A 65 15.61 -4.22 -3.37
CA TYR A 65 16.96 -4.33 -2.85
C TYR A 65 17.97 -3.82 -3.88
N HIS A 66 18.92 -3.06 -3.43
CA HIS A 66 20.09 -2.68 -4.22
C HIS A 66 21.30 -2.48 -3.33
N SER A 67 22.48 -2.85 -3.81
CA SER A 67 23.73 -2.73 -3.06
C SER A 67 24.20 -1.28 -2.85
N ASP A 68 23.65 -0.34 -3.63
CA ASP A 68 23.97 1.07 -3.48
C ASP A 68 22.90 1.80 -2.65
N SER A 69 23.34 2.67 -1.76
CA SER A 69 22.48 3.49 -0.89
C SER A 69 21.62 4.52 -1.65
N GLY A 70 21.71 4.56 -2.97
CA GLY A 70 21.01 5.50 -3.85
C GLY A 70 19.73 4.94 -4.49
N LEU A 71 19.17 3.85 -3.95
CA LEU A 71 17.91 3.31 -4.46
C LEU A 71 16.79 4.33 -4.32
N GLU A 72 16.30 4.87 -5.43
CA GLU A 72 15.21 5.83 -5.46
C GLU A 72 14.29 5.52 -6.64
N PHE A 73 13.01 5.27 -6.34
CA PHE A 73 11.98 5.22 -7.34
C PHE A 73 11.47 6.63 -7.62
N THR A 74 11.21 6.95 -8.87
CA THR A 74 10.47 8.16 -9.21
C THR A 74 8.97 7.87 -9.29
N LEU A 75 8.16 8.94 -9.33
CA LEU A 75 6.72 8.79 -9.40
C LEU A 75 6.31 7.93 -10.60
N PRO A 76 5.32 7.05 -10.44
CA PRO A 76 4.72 6.33 -11.55
C PRO A 76 4.19 7.26 -12.63
N SER A 77 4.09 6.77 -13.85
CA SER A 77 3.53 7.51 -14.99
C SER A 77 2.62 6.63 -15.83
N ASP A 78 1.72 7.22 -16.57
CA ASP A 78 0.83 6.55 -17.52
C ASP A 78 0.51 7.39 -18.74
N ALA A 79 -0.14 6.78 -19.75
CA ALA A 79 -0.46 7.45 -21.00
C ALA A 79 -1.59 8.50 -20.89
N SER A 80 -2.39 8.47 -19.83
CA SER A 80 -3.45 9.45 -19.53
C SER A 80 -2.96 10.62 -18.69
N THR A 81 -1.66 10.67 -18.37
CA THR A 81 -1.04 11.73 -17.56
C THR A 81 -1.69 11.93 -16.18
N ASN A 82 -2.17 10.85 -15.56
CA ASN A 82 -2.65 10.91 -14.18
C ASN A 82 -1.51 11.32 -13.25
N THR A 83 -1.83 12.10 -12.23
CA THR A 83 -0.83 12.59 -11.27
C THR A 83 -0.72 11.62 -10.09
N TYR A 84 0.39 10.92 -9.99
CA TYR A 84 0.72 10.07 -8.85
C TYR A 84 1.37 10.88 -7.75
N THR A 85 1.02 10.57 -6.51
CA THR A 85 1.59 11.19 -5.32
C THR A 85 2.20 10.13 -4.44
N GLU A 86 3.40 10.35 -3.96
CA GLU A 86 4.01 9.53 -2.93
C GLU A 86 3.20 9.63 -1.64
N ARG A 87 2.89 8.47 -1.06
CA ARG A 87 2.10 8.34 0.16
C ARG A 87 2.91 7.84 1.33
N ALA A 88 3.87 7.01 1.06
CA ALA A 88 4.86 6.54 2.01
C ALA A 88 6.14 6.17 1.28
N ASP A 89 7.27 6.49 1.88
CA ASP A 89 8.61 6.13 1.45
C ASP A 89 9.40 5.76 2.71
N SER A 90 9.85 4.53 2.78
CA SER A 90 10.60 4.05 3.93
C SER A 90 11.94 4.79 4.16
N GLY A 91 12.36 5.58 3.19
CA GLY A 91 13.63 6.32 3.22
C GLY A 91 14.79 5.52 2.64
N ALA A 92 15.83 6.23 2.25
CA ALA A 92 17.05 5.65 1.72
C ALA A 92 17.84 5.00 2.87
N GLN A 93 17.73 3.70 3.00
CA GLN A 93 18.67 2.90 3.78
C GLN A 93 19.45 2.00 2.83
N ALA A 94 20.68 1.70 3.20
CA ALA A 94 21.47 0.74 2.43
C ALA A 94 20.66 -0.56 2.29
N TYR A 95 20.45 -0.95 1.03
CA TYR A 95 19.95 -2.27 0.62
C TYR A 95 18.45 -2.54 0.57
N SER A 96 17.56 -1.83 1.26
CA SER A 96 16.12 -2.06 1.14
C SER A 96 15.33 -0.76 1.15
N ARG A 97 14.34 -0.63 0.28
CA ARG A 97 13.43 0.49 0.25
C ARG A 97 12.04 0.05 -0.20
N ALA A 98 11.01 0.63 0.42
CA ALA A 98 9.61 0.38 0.10
C ALA A 98 8.88 1.71 -0.14
N TYR A 99 7.98 1.70 -1.13
CA TYR A 99 7.18 2.85 -1.53
C TYR A 99 5.71 2.49 -1.67
N VAL A 100 4.87 3.47 -1.38
CA VAL A 100 3.46 3.48 -1.75
C VAL A 100 3.13 4.79 -2.45
N TRP A 101 2.52 4.70 -3.63
CA TRP A 101 1.99 5.83 -4.39
C TRP A 101 0.51 5.67 -4.63
N ALA A 102 -0.17 6.79 -4.82
CA ALA A 102 -1.57 6.78 -5.20
C ALA A 102 -1.92 7.91 -6.16
N THR A 103 -2.91 7.65 -6.99
CA THR A 103 -3.61 8.65 -7.78
C THR A 103 -5.12 8.45 -7.63
N HIS A 104 -5.88 9.54 -7.68
CA HIS A 104 -7.31 9.52 -7.41
C HIS A 104 -8.07 10.25 -8.50
N ALA A 105 -9.35 9.88 -8.69
CA ALA A 105 -10.19 10.42 -9.75
C ALA A 105 -9.51 10.31 -11.13
N ILE A 106 -8.95 9.14 -11.41
CA ILE A 106 -8.15 8.90 -12.61
C ILE A 106 -8.93 9.16 -13.89
N THR A 107 -8.23 9.63 -14.93
CA THR A 107 -8.66 9.51 -16.30
C THR A 107 -8.38 8.08 -16.75
N GLY A 108 -9.43 7.30 -16.97
CA GLY A 108 -9.32 5.89 -17.35
C GLY A 108 -9.02 5.67 -18.85
N GLY A 109 -9.31 4.49 -19.31
CA GLY A 109 -9.11 4.12 -20.72
C GLY A 109 -7.70 3.59 -21.04
N ILE A 110 -6.84 3.51 -20.03
CA ILE A 110 -5.50 2.90 -20.12
C ILE A 110 -5.47 1.58 -19.36
N SER A 111 -4.61 0.67 -19.77
CA SER A 111 -4.43 -0.65 -19.15
C SER A 111 -3.03 -0.87 -18.58
N SER A 112 -2.19 0.15 -18.52
CA SER A 112 -0.84 0.02 -17.96
C SER A 112 -0.36 1.28 -17.26
N ILE A 113 0.47 1.07 -16.23
CA ILE A 113 1.18 2.11 -15.49
C ILE A 113 2.66 1.75 -15.52
N THR A 114 3.51 2.73 -15.73
CA THR A 114 4.96 2.55 -15.72
C THR A 114 5.52 2.98 -14.39
N LEU A 115 6.21 2.09 -13.70
CA LEU A 115 7.06 2.41 -12.57
C LEU A 115 8.46 2.76 -13.08
N ASN A 116 9.01 3.85 -12.58
CA ASN A 116 10.30 4.35 -13.02
C ASN A 116 11.34 4.15 -11.92
N MET A 117 12.48 3.56 -12.32
CA MET A 117 13.65 3.37 -11.48
C MET A 117 14.84 4.03 -12.15
N PRO A 118 15.40 5.08 -11.59
CA PRO A 118 16.55 5.75 -12.21
C PRO A 118 17.75 4.81 -12.24
N GLY A 119 18.33 4.70 -13.42
CA GLY A 119 19.49 3.94 -13.85
C GLY A 119 20.48 3.43 -12.82
N LEU A 120 20.12 2.40 -12.11
CA LEU A 120 21.01 1.69 -11.22
C LEU A 120 21.90 0.76 -12.03
N THR A 121 23.20 0.91 -11.87
CA THR A 121 24.19 -0.02 -12.41
C THR A 121 24.43 -1.12 -11.40
N GLY A 122 23.90 -2.30 -11.63
CA GLY A 122 24.01 -3.44 -10.72
C GLY A 122 22.68 -4.17 -10.54
N GLY A 123 22.69 -5.35 -9.97
CA GLY A 123 21.47 -6.13 -9.79
C GLY A 123 20.46 -5.42 -8.88
N LEU A 124 19.28 -5.12 -9.42
CA LEU A 124 18.12 -4.68 -8.68
C LEU A 124 17.17 -5.88 -8.52
N TYR A 125 16.80 -6.17 -7.31
CA TYR A 125 15.81 -7.20 -7.00
C TYR A 125 14.61 -6.52 -6.32
N GLY A 126 13.42 -6.72 -6.86
CA GLY A 126 12.26 -6.06 -6.31
C GLY A 126 10.94 -6.63 -6.78
N GLN A 127 9.89 -6.18 -6.13
CA GLN A 127 8.52 -6.54 -6.43
C GLN A 127 7.65 -5.30 -6.43
N ALA A 128 6.65 -5.30 -7.31
CA ALA A 128 5.66 -4.24 -7.33
C ALA A 128 4.28 -4.75 -7.71
N THR A 129 3.29 -3.99 -7.35
CA THR A 129 1.91 -4.17 -7.77
C THR A 129 1.18 -2.84 -7.84
N CYS A 130 0.16 -2.77 -8.67
CA CYS A 130 -0.81 -1.69 -8.69
C CYS A 130 -2.21 -2.25 -8.59
N GLN A 131 -3.09 -1.57 -7.85
CA GLN A 131 -4.49 -1.97 -7.68
C GLN A 131 -5.41 -0.80 -8.00
N GLU A 132 -6.48 -1.08 -8.77
CA GLU A 132 -7.57 -0.14 -9.01
C GLU A 132 -8.65 -0.31 -7.96
N TRP A 133 -9.11 0.80 -7.40
CA TRP A 133 -10.09 0.87 -6.32
C TRP A 133 -11.23 1.80 -6.65
N SER A 134 -12.47 1.37 -6.36
CA SER A 134 -13.67 2.21 -6.33
C SER A 134 -14.12 2.47 -4.90
N GLY A 135 -14.95 3.50 -4.71
CA GLY A 135 -15.55 3.82 -3.41
C GLY A 135 -14.64 4.57 -2.43
N LEU A 136 -13.45 4.99 -2.84
CA LEU A 136 -12.64 5.91 -2.04
C LEU A 136 -13.22 7.34 -2.09
N ALA A 137 -12.97 8.15 -1.06
CA ALA A 137 -13.41 9.53 -1.00
C ALA A 137 -12.77 10.38 -2.09
N ALA A 138 -13.33 11.55 -2.42
CA ALA A 138 -12.74 12.46 -3.41
C ALA A 138 -11.35 12.99 -3.00
N SER A 139 -11.08 13.07 -1.70
CA SER A 139 -9.74 13.33 -1.12
C SER A 139 -9.43 12.22 -0.13
N PRO A 140 -9.06 11.04 -0.62
CA PRO A 140 -9.02 9.85 0.21
C PRO A 140 -7.79 9.77 1.11
N ASN A 141 -6.70 10.45 0.77
CA ASN A 141 -5.47 10.37 1.55
C ASN A 141 -5.69 10.79 2.99
N ASP A 142 -5.22 9.98 3.93
CA ASP A 142 -5.25 10.30 5.35
C ASP A 142 -3.85 10.27 5.93
N THR A 143 -3.44 9.19 6.53
CA THR A 143 -2.14 9.04 7.18
C THR A 143 -1.36 7.89 6.57
N GLY A 144 -0.18 7.64 7.07
CA GLY A 144 0.65 6.51 6.69
C GLY A 144 1.68 6.24 7.76
N CYS A 145 2.46 5.21 7.56
CA CYS A 145 3.66 4.95 8.33
C CYS A 145 4.72 4.29 7.45
N GLN A 146 5.96 4.47 7.82
CA GLN A 146 7.10 3.83 7.18
C GLN A 146 8.22 3.58 8.17
N ALA A 147 9.01 2.57 7.91
CA ALA A 147 10.22 2.29 8.66
C ALA A 147 11.22 1.46 7.83
N THR A 148 12.47 1.51 8.23
CA THR A 148 13.54 0.67 7.70
C THR A 148 14.45 0.20 8.82
N LEU A 149 15.05 -0.96 8.61
CA LEU A 149 16.14 -1.44 9.44
C LEU A 149 17.37 -1.71 8.56
N ALA A 150 18.48 -1.12 8.93
CA ALA A 150 19.75 -1.26 8.19
C ALA A 150 20.54 -2.50 8.60
N GLY A 151 19.96 -3.46 9.29
CA GLY A 151 20.56 -4.72 9.74
C GLY A 151 21.91 -4.58 10.46
N THR A 152 21.93 -4.90 11.72
CA THR A 152 23.17 -5.20 12.45
C THR A 152 23.13 -6.67 12.83
N ALA A 153 24.26 -7.35 12.85
CA ALA A 153 24.33 -8.75 13.22
C ALA A 153 23.64 -9.00 14.57
N GLY A 154 22.65 -9.88 14.59
CA GLY A 154 21.87 -10.23 15.78
C GLY A 154 20.58 -9.42 15.97
N ASP A 155 20.10 -8.73 14.95
CA ASP A 155 18.88 -7.94 15.02
C ASP A 155 17.71 -8.74 14.39
N ASP A 156 16.90 -9.37 15.26
CA ASP A 156 15.68 -10.14 14.91
C ASP A 156 14.46 -9.20 14.79
N ALA A 157 14.66 -7.92 14.55
CA ALA A 157 13.58 -6.95 14.61
C ALA A 157 12.63 -7.12 13.41
N GLU A 158 11.39 -7.42 13.71
CA GLU A 158 10.31 -7.51 12.72
C GLU A 158 10.09 -6.17 12.00
N ALA A 159 9.79 -6.23 10.71
CA ALA A 159 9.45 -5.05 9.93
C ALA A 159 8.14 -4.44 10.44
N ASN A 160 8.20 -3.31 11.11
CA ASN A 160 7.02 -2.70 11.73
C ASN A 160 6.95 -1.19 11.57
N CYS A 161 5.73 -0.69 11.51
CA CYS A 161 5.43 0.73 11.66
C CYS A 161 4.03 0.95 12.24
N THR A 162 3.75 2.14 12.73
CA THR A 162 2.44 2.48 13.29
C THR A 162 1.95 3.78 12.67
N THR A 163 0.73 3.77 12.10
CA THR A 163 0.11 4.99 11.56
C THR A 163 -0.23 5.97 12.67
N ALA A 164 -0.47 7.23 12.33
CA ALA A 164 -1.19 8.13 13.22
C ALA A 164 -2.66 7.65 13.41
N THR A 165 -3.38 8.26 14.34
CA THR A 165 -4.82 8.05 14.49
C THR A 165 -5.55 8.38 13.18
N LEU A 166 -6.41 7.48 12.73
CA LEU A 166 -7.15 7.63 11.48
C LEU A 166 -8.22 8.73 11.60
N ALA A 167 -8.45 9.45 10.52
CA ALA A 167 -9.43 10.55 10.50
C ALA A 167 -10.89 10.04 10.53
N GLN A 168 -11.13 8.81 10.06
CA GLN A 168 -12.45 8.19 10.09
C GLN A 168 -12.37 6.68 10.34
N ALA A 169 -13.47 6.07 10.76
CA ALA A 169 -13.67 4.64 10.61
C ALA A 169 -13.85 4.29 9.11
N GLU A 170 -13.71 3.04 8.75
CA GLU A 170 -13.85 2.58 7.38
C GLU A 170 -12.77 3.19 6.44
N GLU A 171 -11.52 2.98 6.78
CA GLU A 171 -10.40 3.30 5.90
C GLU A 171 -9.77 2.05 5.30
N LEU A 172 -9.34 2.16 4.06
CA LEU A 172 -8.46 1.18 3.43
C LEU A 172 -7.04 1.46 3.90
N VAL A 173 -6.42 0.47 4.53
CA VAL A 173 -4.97 0.45 4.81
C VAL A 173 -4.30 -0.43 3.78
N TRP A 174 -3.26 0.09 3.13
CA TRP A 174 -2.51 -0.61 2.11
C TRP A 174 -1.02 -0.51 2.44
N CYS A 175 -0.35 -1.65 2.54
CA CYS A 175 1.04 -1.75 2.98
C CYS A 175 1.87 -2.56 1.99
N LEU A 176 3.15 -2.23 1.91
CA LEU A 176 4.17 -3.03 1.25
C LEU A 176 5.37 -3.15 2.18
N SER A 177 5.90 -4.35 2.30
CA SER A 177 7.17 -4.62 2.95
C SER A 177 8.11 -5.32 1.98
N HIS A 178 9.38 -5.00 2.09
CA HIS A 178 10.47 -5.64 1.37
C HIS A 178 11.60 -5.99 2.32
N MET A 179 12.15 -7.18 2.16
CA MET A 179 13.30 -7.65 2.92
C MET A 179 14.43 -8.01 1.96
N ALA A 180 15.62 -7.59 2.32
CA ALA A 180 16.86 -8.05 1.72
C ALA A 180 17.68 -8.77 2.78
N SER A 181 17.85 -10.08 2.61
CA SER A 181 18.74 -10.88 3.46
C SER A 181 20.02 -11.18 2.70
N ASP A 182 21.15 -11.00 3.34
CA ASP A 182 22.44 -11.25 2.71
C ASP A 182 22.83 -12.72 2.66
N PHE A 183 22.17 -13.62 3.42
CA PHE A 183 22.74 -14.96 3.65
C PHE A 183 21.76 -16.13 3.81
N ASP A 184 20.45 -15.93 3.81
CA ASP A 184 19.54 -17.03 4.07
C ASP A 184 18.56 -17.29 2.92
N SER A 185 18.60 -18.55 2.43
CA SER A 185 17.79 -19.00 1.30
C SER A 185 16.32 -19.29 1.66
N ASN A 186 15.86 -18.94 2.86
CA ASN A 186 14.55 -19.32 3.38
C ASN A 186 13.88 -18.21 4.18
N VAL A 187 13.92 -16.97 3.72
CA VAL A 187 13.15 -15.91 4.39
C VAL A 187 11.66 -16.20 4.28
N ASN A 188 11.03 -16.59 5.38
CA ASN A 188 9.58 -16.77 5.45
C ASN A 188 8.94 -15.48 5.96
N TYR A 189 8.44 -14.69 5.05
CA TYR A 189 7.64 -13.51 5.37
C TYR A 189 6.23 -13.92 5.77
N THR A 190 5.75 -13.49 6.94
CA THR A 190 4.37 -13.71 7.36
C THR A 190 3.53 -12.45 7.11
N ASP A 191 2.21 -12.64 7.03
CA ASP A 191 1.27 -11.49 6.95
C ASP A 191 1.40 -10.60 8.18
N PRO A 192 1.01 -9.31 8.07
CA PRO A 192 1.00 -8.44 9.23
C PRO A 192 0.26 -9.06 10.41
N THR A 193 0.91 -9.08 11.58
CA THR A 193 0.43 -9.83 12.76
C THR A 193 -0.77 -9.20 13.45
N THR A 194 -1.09 -7.94 13.16
CA THR A 194 -2.18 -7.20 13.82
C THR A 194 -3.41 -7.03 12.95
N GLY A 195 -4.51 -7.64 13.33
CA GLY A 195 -5.80 -7.54 12.63
C GLY A 195 -5.97 -8.56 11.50
N THR A 196 -7.08 -8.45 10.77
CA THR A 196 -7.35 -9.33 9.61
C THR A 196 -6.87 -8.62 8.34
N TRP A 197 -5.85 -9.17 7.73
CA TRP A 197 -5.27 -8.68 6.49
C TRP A 197 -5.67 -9.56 5.31
N THR A 198 -5.72 -8.97 4.14
CA THR A 198 -5.82 -9.67 2.87
C THR A 198 -4.50 -9.52 2.15
N ASN A 199 -3.83 -10.62 1.90
CA ASN A 199 -2.60 -10.61 1.12
C ASN A 199 -2.88 -10.18 -0.31
N VAL A 200 -2.08 -9.28 -0.84
CA VAL A 200 -2.10 -8.85 -2.24
C VAL A 200 -1.13 -9.70 -3.03
N PHE A 201 0.10 -9.79 -2.57
CA PHE A 201 1.10 -10.74 -3.04
C PHE A 201 2.10 -11.06 -1.94
N ARG A 202 2.74 -12.19 -2.08
CA ARG A 202 3.94 -12.58 -1.32
C ARG A 202 4.90 -13.28 -2.24
N VAL A 203 6.12 -12.82 -2.27
CA VAL A 203 7.19 -13.39 -3.09
C VAL A 203 8.42 -13.60 -2.22
N GLN A 204 8.98 -14.77 -2.39
CA GLN A 204 10.29 -15.14 -1.86
C GLN A 204 11.15 -15.58 -3.02
N ASP A 205 12.35 -15.07 -3.13
CA ASP A 205 13.33 -15.52 -4.09
C ASP A 205 14.61 -15.92 -3.37
N ALA A 206 14.76 -17.23 -3.17
CA ALA A 206 15.94 -17.80 -2.54
C ALA A 206 17.24 -17.57 -3.35
N ALA A 207 17.14 -17.36 -4.66
CA ALA A 207 18.31 -17.16 -5.50
C ALA A 207 18.88 -15.73 -5.36
N THR A 208 18.05 -14.77 -4.97
CA THR A 208 18.40 -13.36 -4.85
C THR A 208 18.38 -12.86 -3.42
N ASN A 209 18.03 -13.71 -2.46
CA ASN A 209 17.85 -13.35 -1.06
C ASN A 209 16.93 -12.13 -0.89
N SER A 210 15.85 -12.10 -1.63
CA SER A 210 14.88 -11.00 -1.63
C SER A 210 13.48 -11.53 -1.38
N ALA A 211 12.76 -10.91 -0.47
CA ALA A 211 11.36 -11.21 -0.21
C ALA A 211 10.53 -9.92 -0.19
N GLY A 212 9.30 -10.01 -0.65
CA GLY A 212 8.37 -8.89 -0.62
C GLY A 212 6.95 -9.35 -0.36
N SER A 213 6.20 -8.54 0.36
CA SER A 213 4.78 -8.74 0.61
C SER A 213 4.03 -7.43 0.49
N ALA A 214 2.87 -7.47 -0.14
CA ALA A 214 1.91 -6.39 -0.04
C ALA A 214 0.61 -6.91 0.56
N ASP A 215 0.03 -6.15 1.48
CA ASP A 215 -1.13 -6.53 2.25
C ASP A 215 -2.08 -5.34 2.42
N ARG A 216 -3.38 -5.64 2.57
CA ARG A 216 -4.41 -4.63 2.74
C ARG A 216 -5.46 -5.05 3.74
N ARG A 217 -6.11 -4.08 4.36
CA ARG A 217 -7.28 -4.29 5.22
C ARG A 217 -8.19 -3.07 5.20
N THR A 218 -9.46 -3.25 5.56
CA THR A 218 -10.35 -2.15 5.90
C THR A 218 -10.48 -2.07 7.42
N THR A 219 -10.38 -0.88 7.97
CA THR A 219 -10.55 -0.64 9.41
C THR A 219 -12.02 -0.35 9.72
N SER A 220 -12.43 -0.63 10.95
CA SER A 220 -13.74 -0.23 11.48
C SER A 220 -13.64 0.78 12.63
N ALA A 221 -12.44 1.28 12.92
CA ALA A 221 -12.16 2.19 14.02
C ALA A 221 -11.19 3.30 13.59
N THR A 222 -11.19 4.38 14.33
CA THR A 222 -10.29 5.53 14.13
C THR A 222 -8.96 5.41 14.86
N THR A 223 -8.64 4.26 15.42
CA THR A 223 -7.37 4.03 16.12
C THR A 223 -6.20 3.92 15.16
N ALA A 224 -5.01 4.24 15.64
CA ALA A 224 -3.78 3.96 14.90
C ALA A 224 -3.68 2.46 14.54
N VAL A 225 -3.14 2.17 13.36
CA VAL A 225 -2.92 0.81 12.88
C VAL A 225 -1.46 0.45 13.08
N VAL A 226 -1.22 -0.61 13.84
CA VAL A 226 0.10 -1.23 13.95
C VAL A 226 0.24 -2.24 12.82
N VAL A 227 1.31 -2.15 12.07
CA VAL A 227 1.67 -3.07 10.99
C VAL A 227 2.98 -3.72 11.39
N GLN A 228 3.01 -5.05 11.40
CA GLN A 228 4.19 -5.81 11.82
C GLN A 228 4.27 -7.09 10.99
N TYR A 229 5.24 -7.14 10.11
CA TYR A 229 5.56 -8.33 9.32
C TYR A 229 6.51 -9.21 10.12
N GLY A 230 6.12 -10.46 10.30
CA GLY A 230 7.00 -11.46 10.90
C GLY A 230 7.91 -12.13 9.86
N HIS A 231 9.04 -12.62 10.29
CA HIS A 231 9.88 -13.52 9.53
C HIS A 231 10.29 -14.70 10.41
N ASP A 232 10.43 -15.88 9.83
CA ASP A 232 10.63 -17.15 10.57
C ASP A 232 12.10 -17.55 10.67
N ASP A 233 13.03 -16.79 10.14
CA ASP A 233 14.42 -17.20 10.11
C ASP A 233 15.23 -16.73 11.29
N LEU A 234 15.80 -17.73 11.96
CA LEU A 234 16.77 -17.61 13.03
C LEU A 234 18.00 -18.49 12.71
N PRO A 235 19.22 -18.02 12.94
CA PRO A 235 19.63 -16.81 13.62
C PRO A 235 19.94 -15.67 12.66
N ALA A 236 19.40 -14.52 12.97
CA ALA A 236 19.67 -13.26 12.32
C ALA A 236 21.14 -12.97 12.11
N THR A 237 21.52 -12.78 10.90
CA THR A 237 22.86 -12.31 10.65
C THR A 237 22.92 -10.91 10.03
N THR A 238 21.89 -10.37 9.47
CA THR A 238 21.84 -8.98 9.00
C THR A 238 20.58 -8.70 8.20
N ASP A 239 19.41 -8.90 8.80
CA ASP A 239 18.15 -8.65 8.10
C ASP A 239 17.98 -7.16 7.84
N ARG A 240 17.79 -6.83 6.60
CA ARG A 240 17.53 -5.48 6.13
C ARG A 240 16.13 -5.44 5.58
N TRP A 241 15.28 -4.65 6.19
CA TRP A 241 13.90 -4.57 5.77
C TRP A 241 13.43 -3.12 5.65
N SER A 242 12.39 -2.96 4.90
CA SER A 242 11.65 -1.71 4.75
C SER A 242 10.15 -1.99 4.73
N VAL A 243 9.38 -1.07 5.29
CA VAL A 243 7.93 -1.11 5.26
C VAL A 243 7.39 0.28 4.95
N ALA A 244 6.39 0.35 4.08
CA ALA A 244 5.67 1.56 3.74
C ALA A 244 4.17 1.25 3.72
N CYS A 245 3.38 2.06 4.43
CA CYS A 245 1.93 1.93 4.53
C CYS A 245 1.25 3.28 4.31
N ALA A 246 0.10 3.25 3.66
CA ALA A 246 -0.76 4.41 3.49
C ALA A 246 -2.21 4.06 3.82
N THR A 247 -2.97 5.05 4.30
CA THR A 247 -4.38 4.89 4.59
C THR A 247 -5.22 5.81 3.73
N PHE A 248 -6.39 5.31 3.33
CA PHE A 248 -7.27 5.98 2.39
C PHE A 248 -8.70 5.95 2.89
N LYS A 249 -9.29 7.14 3.03
CA LYS A 249 -10.69 7.32 3.43
C LYS A 249 -11.63 6.76 2.40
N VAL A 250 -12.64 6.05 2.88
CA VAL A 250 -13.75 5.55 2.07
C VAL A 250 -14.82 6.64 1.92
N ALA A 251 -15.48 6.69 0.78
CA ALA A 251 -16.52 7.68 0.50
C ALA A 251 -17.71 7.50 1.46
N ALA A 252 -18.18 8.58 2.06
CA ALA A 252 -19.42 8.56 2.81
C ALA A 252 -20.61 8.45 1.85
N THR A 253 -21.51 7.52 2.10
CA THR A 253 -22.79 7.46 1.40
C THR A 253 -23.79 8.41 2.05
N SER A 254 -24.25 9.42 1.31
CA SER A 254 -25.33 10.28 1.78
C SER A 254 -26.66 9.54 1.64
N THR A 255 -27.19 9.00 2.72
CA THR A 255 -28.57 8.52 2.75
C THR A 255 -29.52 9.68 2.94
N TRP A 256 -29.98 10.29 1.87
CA TRP A 256 -31.06 11.26 1.92
C TRP A 256 -32.39 10.51 2.10
N HIS A 257 -32.91 10.43 3.32
CA HIS A 257 -34.28 10.00 3.57
C HIS A 257 -35.23 11.20 3.38
N TRP A 258 -35.81 11.30 2.20
CA TRP A 258 -36.96 12.18 2.00
C TRP A 258 -38.13 11.64 2.82
N ARG A 259 -38.37 12.21 4.00
CA ARG A 259 -39.67 12.04 4.64
C ARG A 259 -40.68 12.92 3.89
N ARG A 260 -41.52 12.31 3.04
CA ARG A 260 -42.74 12.97 2.62
C ARG A 260 -43.57 13.23 3.87
N ARG A 261 -43.73 14.50 4.24
CA ARG A 261 -44.78 14.89 5.16
C ARG A 261 -46.10 14.74 4.42
N ARG A 262 -47.00 13.88 4.93
CA ARG A 262 -48.41 13.85 4.59
C ARG A 262 -49.16 14.79 5.51
#